data_b6158bdc579c55beb58a24d742cca97d
#
_entry.id   b6158bdc579c55beb58a24d742cca97d
#
_cell.length_a   1.000
_cell.length_b   1.000
_cell.length_c   1.000
_cell.angle_alpha   90.00
_cell.angle_beta   90.00
_cell.angle_gamma   90.00
#
_symmetry.space_group_name_H-M   'P 1'
#
loop_
_entity.id
_entity.type
_entity.pdbx_description
1 polymer ?
#
loop_
_entity_poly.entity_id
_entity_poly.type
_entity_poly.pdbx_seq_one_letter_code
_entity_poly.pdbx_strand_id
1 'polypeptide(L)'
;FGIITISLLTSRAKASFGGALSVLVSDIQQQQVKAASFDTQNSATTDTYGIYFTQSNYTLFKGTTYVSSDPNNFTVAFPDDIEFSNISLPTSIILFQKQSGEVSGFDPNQHTVTIINTQTNEQKTININRYGVITQVN
;
A
#
# COMPACT_ATOMS: atom_id res chain seq x y z
N PHE A 1 -20.89 -5.63 31.87
CA PHE A 1 -20.43 -4.68 30.82
C PHE A 1 -18.95 -4.89 30.47
N GLY A 2 -18.08 -5.19 31.41
CA GLY A 2 -16.65 -5.33 31.17
C GLY A 2 -16.31 -6.45 30.19
N ILE A 3 -16.96 -7.61 30.30
CA ILE A 3 -16.70 -8.76 29.44
C ILE A 3 -17.13 -8.46 28.00
N ILE A 4 -18.30 -7.82 27.84
CA ILE A 4 -18.80 -7.44 26.51
C ILE A 4 -17.90 -6.42 25.88
N THR A 5 -17.40 -5.46 26.65
CA THR A 5 -16.51 -4.41 26.17
C THR A 5 -15.18 -5.01 25.67
N ILE A 6 -14.59 -5.96 26.40
CA ILE A 6 -13.34 -6.61 26.02
C ILE A 6 -13.55 -7.39 24.71
N SER A 7 -14.66 -8.11 24.58
CA SER A 7 -14.99 -8.86 23.36
C SER A 7 -15.13 -7.95 22.17
N LEU A 8 -15.79 -6.80 22.34
CA LEU A 8 -15.94 -5.81 21.28
C LEU A 8 -14.61 -5.23 20.84
N LEU A 9 -13.71 -4.93 21.78
CA LEU A 9 -12.38 -4.41 21.47
C LEU A 9 -11.57 -5.41 20.65
N THR A 10 -11.60 -6.70 21.01
CA THR A 10 -10.91 -7.73 20.24
C THR A 10 -11.48 -7.87 18.84
N SER A 11 -12.80 -7.84 18.71
CA SER A 11 -13.46 -7.87 17.39
C SER A 11 -13.12 -6.66 16.54
N ARG A 12 -13.05 -5.48 17.16
CA ARG A 12 -12.66 -4.25 16.49
C ARG A 12 -11.23 -4.33 15.97
N ALA A 13 -10.29 -4.83 16.78
CA ALA A 13 -8.90 -4.96 16.37
C ALA A 13 -8.77 -5.86 15.14
N LYS A 14 -9.47 -6.99 15.11
CA LYS A 14 -9.46 -7.90 13.96
C LYS A 14 -10.12 -7.29 12.73
N ALA A 15 -11.27 -6.63 12.90
CA ALA A 15 -11.96 -5.96 11.81
C ALA A 15 -11.12 -4.82 11.25
N SER A 16 -10.45 -4.07 12.14
CA SER A 16 -9.57 -2.97 11.77
C SER A 16 -8.39 -3.46 10.93
N PHE A 17 -7.80 -4.59 11.29
CA PHE A 17 -6.69 -5.18 10.53
C PHE A 17 -7.16 -5.60 9.14
N GLY A 18 -8.27 -6.33 9.04
CA GLY A 18 -8.83 -6.75 7.76
C GLY A 18 -9.22 -5.57 6.88
N GLY A 19 -9.81 -4.53 7.48
CA GLY A 19 -10.15 -3.31 6.77
C GLY A 19 -8.93 -2.56 6.25
N ALA A 20 -7.92 -2.41 7.09
CA ALA A 20 -6.67 -1.75 6.71
C ALA A 20 -5.96 -2.50 5.58
N LEU A 21 -5.92 -3.83 5.67
CA LEU A 21 -5.34 -4.67 4.62
C LEU A 21 -6.09 -4.52 3.30
N SER A 22 -7.42 -4.53 3.33
CA SER A 22 -8.25 -4.38 2.13
C SER A 22 -8.03 -3.03 1.46
N VAL A 23 -7.98 -1.96 2.26
CA VAL A 23 -7.73 -0.61 1.73
C VAL A 23 -6.34 -0.53 1.12
N LEU A 24 -5.32 -1.08 1.79
CA LEU A 24 -3.96 -1.07 1.28
C LEU A 24 -3.86 -1.81 -0.06
N VAL A 25 -4.43 -3.01 -0.16
CA VAL A 25 -4.44 -3.79 -1.40
C VAL A 25 -5.15 -3.02 -2.51
N SER A 26 -6.30 -2.43 -2.20
CA SER A 26 -7.06 -1.62 -3.16
C SER A 26 -6.26 -0.41 -3.63
N ASP A 27 -5.58 0.29 -2.72
CA ASP A 27 -4.78 1.47 -3.06
C ASP A 27 -3.59 1.11 -3.95
N ILE A 28 -2.93 -0.02 -3.67
CA ILE A 28 -1.85 -0.51 -4.52
C ILE A 28 -2.37 -0.79 -5.93
N GLN A 29 -3.50 -1.50 -6.03
CA GLN A 29 -4.10 -1.83 -7.32
C GLN A 29 -4.54 -0.59 -8.08
N GLN A 30 -5.10 0.40 -7.39
CA GLN A 30 -5.53 1.65 -8.02
C GLN A 30 -4.35 2.45 -8.57
N GLN A 31 -3.25 2.52 -7.85
CA GLN A 31 -2.05 3.22 -8.34
C GLN A 31 -1.50 2.55 -9.60
N GLN A 32 -1.50 1.23 -9.61
CA GLN A 32 -1.07 0.46 -10.78
C GLN A 32 -1.99 0.72 -11.97
N VAL A 33 -3.31 0.70 -11.77
CA VAL A 33 -4.28 0.95 -12.83
C VAL A 33 -4.16 2.38 -13.35
N LYS A 34 -3.98 3.36 -12.48
CA LYS A 34 -3.79 4.75 -12.89
C LYS A 34 -2.57 4.92 -13.77
N ALA A 35 -1.47 4.26 -13.42
CA ALA A 35 -0.24 4.32 -14.22
C ALA A 35 -0.41 3.61 -15.57
N ALA A 36 -1.09 2.47 -15.58
CA ALA A 36 -1.32 1.69 -16.80
C ALA A 36 -2.39 2.26 -17.70
N SER A 37 -3.21 3.16 -17.20
CA SER A 37 -4.38 3.67 -17.90
C SER A 37 -4.00 4.58 -19.03
N PHE A 38 -4.65 4.37 -20.18
CA PHE A 38 -4.61 5.30 -21.31
C PHE A 38 -5.84 6.17 -21.23
N ASP A 39 -5.72 7.39 -20.74
CA ASP A 39 -6.82 8.33 -20.79
C ASP A 39 -6.84 9.01 -22.16
N THR A 40 -7.69 8.47 -23.04
CA THR A 40 -7.82 9.01 -24.38
C THR A 40 -8.73 10.23 -24.47
N GLN A 41 -9.48 10.52 -23.40
CA GLN A 41 -10.48 11.59 -23.45
C GLN A 41 -9.88 12.97 -23.22
N ASN A 42 -8.87 13.08 -22.42
CA ASN A 42 -8.27 14.36 -22.07
C ASN A 42 -6.87 14.55 -22.62
N SER A 43 -6.39 13.66 -23.45
CA SER A 43 -5.02 13.68 -23.96
C SER A 43 -3.99 13.96 -22.87
N ALA A 44 -4.39 13.88 -21.64
CA ALA A 44 -3.49 14.02 -20.53
C ALA A 44 -2.51 12.88 -20.58
N THR A 45 -1.28 13.21 -20.48
CA THR A 45 -0.23 12.23 -20.37
C THR A 45 -0.49 11.36 -19.16
N THR A 46 -0.54 10.05 -19.35
CA THR A 46 -0.46 9.12 -18.22
C THR A 46 0.81 9.46 -17.45
N ASP A 47 0.75 9.34 -16.16
CA ASP A 47 1.89 9.64 -15.31
C ASP A 47 2.33 8.40 -14.55
N THR A 48 3.48 8.49 -13.96
CA THR A 48 3.96 7.50 -13.03
C THR A 48 3.26 7.70 -11.69
N TYR A 49 2.83 6.62 -11.07
CA TYR A 49 2.19 6.65 -9.77
C TYR A 49 2.93 5.73 -8.81
N GLY A 50 3.05 6.14 -7.57
CA GLY A 50 3.79 5.36 -6.61
C GLY A 50 3.18 5.37 -5.22
N ILE A 51 3.77 4.58 -4.36
CA ILE A 51 3.40 4.49 -2.95
C ILE A 51 4.69 4.49 -2.14
N TYR A 52 4.77 5.41 -1.19
CA TYR A 52 5.86 5.49 -0.23
C TYR A 52 5.40 4.94 1.11
N PHE A 53 6.15 3.99 1.66
CA PHE A 53 5.80 3.29 2.89
C PHE A 53 6.65 3.77 4.06
N THR A 54 6.01 3.97 5.20
CA THR A 54 6.69 4.15 6.49
C THR A 54 6.11 3.16 7.48
N GLN A 55 6.65 3.11 8.68
CA GLN A 55 6.19 2.15 9.68
C GLN A 55 4.69 2.28 9.98
N SER A 56 4.18 3.50 10.08
CA SER A 56 2.81 3.76 10.55
C SER A 56 1.85 4.25 9.47
N ASN A 57 2.32 4.46 8.24
CA ASN A 57 1.47 4.96 7.17
C ASN A 57 2.05 4.69 5.80
N TYR A 58 1.29 4.99 4.77
CA TYR A 58 1.79 5.01 3.40
C TYR A 58 1.20 6.20 2.67
N THR A 59 1.91 6.71 1.68
CA THR A 59 1.51 7.89 0.91
C THR A 59 1.40 7.54 -0.56
N LEU A 60 0.24 7.82 -1.14
CA LEU A 60 0.01 7.69 -2.58
C LEU A 60 0.50 8.97 -3.24
N PHE A 61 1.38 8.84 -4.23
CA PHE A 61 1.91 10.01 -4.92
C PHE A 61 1.91 9.82 -6.43
N LYS A 62 2.03 10.93 -7.13
CA LYS A 62 2.08 10.99 -8.60
C LYS A 62 3.45 11.55 -9.00
N GLY A 63 4.03 10.97 -10.05
CA GLY A 63 5.34 11.39 -10.55
C GLY A 63 6.41 10.35 -10.34
N THR A 64 7.61 10.64 -10.79
CA THR A 64 8.74 9.72 -10.74
C THR A 64 9.49 9.75 -9.42
N THR A 65 9.24 10.76 -8.61
CA THR A 65 9.95 10.98 -7.35
C THR A 65 8.94 11.34 -6.26
N TYR A 66 9.10 10.73 -5.09
CA TYR A 66 8.31 11.11 -3.93
C TYR A 66 8.84 12.43 -3.35
N VAL A 67 7.94 13.40 -3.22
CA VAL A 67 8.24 14.69 -2.59
C VAL A 67 7.24 14.90 -1.45
N SER A 68 7.72 14.97 -0.22
CA SER A 68 6.86 15.01 0.96
C SER A 68 5.94 16.24 1.02
N SER A 69 6.32 17.32 0.35
CA SER A 69 5.55 18.56 0.34
C SER A 69 4.58 18.66 -0.85
N ASP A 70 4.50 17.65 -1.70
CA ASP A 70 3.62 17.69 -2.87
C ASP A 70 2.16 17.73 -2.41
N PRO A 71 1.38 18.75 -2.84
CA PRO A 71 -0.03 18.86 -2.44
C PRO A 71 -0.93 17.74 -2.99
N ASN A 72 -0.48 17.01 -4.00
CA ASN A 72 -1.21 15.88 -4.58
C ASN A 72 -1.01 14.59 -3.81
N ASN A 73 -0.13 14.55 -2.83
CA ASN A 73 0.08 13.37 -1.99
C ASN A 73 -1.14 13.08 -1.15
N PHE A 74 -1.45 11.79 -1.03
CA PHE A 74 -2.52 11.33 -0.15
C PHE A 74 -1.95 10.30 0.84
N THR A 75 -1.88 10.68 2.11
CA THR A 75 -1.33 9.82 3.15
C THR A 75 -2.45 9.09 3.87
N VAL A 76 -2.31 7.77 3.97
CA VAL A 76 -3.21 6.90 4.72
C VAL A 76 -2.48 6.47 5.98
N ALA A 77 -2.95 6.93 7.14
CA ALA A 77 -2.39 6.56 8.42
C ALA A 77 -3.12 5.35 8.99
N PHE A 78 -2.35 4.42 9.54
CA PHE A 78 -2.93 3.26 10.22
C PHE A 78 -3.36 3.62 11.64
N PRO A 79 -4.37 2.90 12.20
CA PRO A 79 -4.61 2.94 13.63
C PRO A 79 -3.37 2.51 14.43
N ASP A 80 -3.34 2.87 15.71
CA ASP A 80 -2.17 2.63 16.56
C ASP A 80 -1.75 1.17 16.69
N ASP A 81 -2.68 0.25 16.49
CA ASP A 81 -2.43 -1.20 16.60
C ASP A 81 -2.00 -1.85 15.28
N ILE A 82 -1.85 -1.07 14.21
CA ILE A 82 -1.47 -1.60 12.90
C ILE A 82 -0.24 -0.85 12.40
N GLU A 83 0.73 -1.61 11.89
CA GLU A 83 1.94 -1.03 11.33
C GLU A 83 2.54 -1.98 10.29
N PHE A 84 3.49 -1.47 9.51
CA PHE A 84 4.34 -2.32 8.68
C PHE A 84 5.47 -2.87 9.55
N SER A 85 5.54 -4.19 9.67
CA SER A 85 6.63 -4.85 10.40
C SER A 85 7.85 -5.05 9.51
N ASN A 86 7.66 -5.07 8.20
CA ASN A 86 8.75 -5.20 7.25
C ASN A 86 8.37 -4.52 5.94
N ILE A 87 9.26 -3.67 5.44
CA ILE A 87 9.13 -3.02 4.14
C ILE A 87 10.35 -3.44 3.33
N SER A 88 10.16 -4.47 2.50
CA SER A 88 11.24 -4.99 1.65
C SER A 88 11.02 -4.49 0.22
N LEU A 89 11.33 -3.22 0.03
CA LEU A 89 11.19 -2.51 -1.24
C LEU A 89 12.38 -1.58 -1.43
N PRO A 90 12.87 -1.39 -2.66
CA PRO A 90 13.89 -0.38 -2.91
C PRO A 90 13.40 1.00 -2.47
N THR A 91 14.14 1.66 -1.59
CA THR A 91 13.83 3.00 -1.04
C THR A 91 12.46 3.11 -0.39
N SER A 92 11.85 1.98 0.02
CA SER A 92 10.51 1.91 0.62
C SER A 92 9.41 2.43 -0.32
N ILE A 93 9.61 2.29 -1.62
CA ILE A 93 8.69 2.80 -2.63
C ILE A 93 8.35 1.70 -3.63
N ILE A 94 7.06 1.62 -4.00
CA ILE A 94 6.61 0.95 -5.21
C ILE A 94 6.32 2.05 -6.23
N LEU A 95 6.94 1.97 -7.40
CA LEU A 95 6.73 2.94 -8.45
C LEU A 95 6.23 2.23 -9.69
N PHE A 96 5.04 2.60 -10.16
CA PHE A 96 4.42 2.00 -11.34
C PHE A 96 4.68 2.87 -12.55
N GLN A 97 5.29 2.30 -13.58
CA GLN A 97 5.64 3.01 -14.80
C GLN A 97 4.38 3.44 -15.57
N LYS A 98 4.43 4.63 -16.11
CA LYS A 98 3.34 5.11 -16.96
C LYS A 98 3.19 4.20 -18.19
N GLN A 99 1.94 4.00 -18.60
CA GLN A 99 1.50 3.20 -19.73
C GLN A 99 1.56 1.70 -19.50
N SER A 100 2.62 1.16 -18.92
CA SER A 100 2.75 -0.28 -18.71
C SER A 100 2.18 -0.73 -17.36
N GLY A 101 2.23 0.12 -16.33
CA GLY A 101 1.88 -0.27 -14.98
C GLY A 101 2.87 -1.22 -14.34
N GLU A 102 4.01 -1.46 -14.97
CA GLU A 102 5.05 -2.32 -14.42
C GLU A 102 5.80 -1.61 -13.30
N VAL A 103 6.37 -2.40 -12.38
CA VAL A 103 7.15 -1.85 -11.28
C VAL A 103 8.49 -1.35 -11.81
N SER A 104 8.76 -0.07 -11.63
CA SER A 104 10.04 0.52 -11.99
C SER A 104 11.11 0.07 -10.99
N GLY A 105 12.24 -0.41 -11.49
CA GLY A 105 13.33 -0.85 -10.64
C GLY A 105 13.00 -2.11 -9.84
N PHE A 106 12.16 -2.99 -10.39
CA PHE A 106 11.78 -4.22 -9.70
C PHE A 106 13.01 -5.02 -9.26
N ASP A 107 13.02 -5.43 -8.00
CA ASP A 107 14.06 -6.28 -7.43
C ASP A 107 13.43 -7.57 -6.93
N PRO A 108 13.83 -8.74 -7.46
CA PRO A 108 13.25 -10.03 -7.04
C PRO A 108 13.53 -10.38 -5.58
N ASN A 109 14.46 -9.66 -4.93
CA ASN A 109 14.77 -9.83 -3.52
C ASN A 109 14.11 -8.78 -2.63
N GLN A 110 13.47 -7.77 -3.21
CA GLN A 110 12.83 -6.66 -2.48
C GLN A 110 11.51 -6.31 -3.15
N HIS A 111 10.48 -7.11 -2.91
CA HIS A 111 9.19 -6.91 -3.54
C HIS A 111 8.01 -7.23 -2.61
N THR A 112 8.23 -7.07 -1.30
CA THR A 112 7.19 -7.41 -0.32
C THR A 112 7.04 -6.32 0.73
N VAL A 113 5.83 -6.23 1.28
CA VAL A 113 5.56 -5.47 2.51
C VAL A 113 4.75 -6.36 3.44
N THR A 114 5.04 -6.27 4.74
CA THR A 114 4.32 -7.03 5.75
C THR A 114 3.62 -6.07 6.70
N ILE A 115 2.32 -6.25 6.85
CA ILE A 115 1.48 -5.49 7.77
C ILE A 115 1.17 -6.39 8.98
N ILE A 116 1.21 -5.82 10.18
CA ILE A 116 0.97 -6.56 11.42
C ILE A 116 -0.02 -5.81 12.31
N ASN A 117 -0.87 -6.59 12.99
CA ASN A 117 -1.62 -6.09 14.13
C ASN A 117 -0.81 -6.38 15.39
N THR A 118 -0.36 -5.32 16.06
CA THR A 118 0.54 -5.46 17.21
C THR A 118 -0.13 -6.03 18.45
N GLN A 119 -1.47 -6.01 18.52
CA GLN A 119 -2.21 -6.56 19.64
C GLN A 119 -2.45 -8.07 19.49
N THR A 120 -2.76 -8.52 18.28
CA THR A 120 -3.09 -9.92 18.00
C THR A 120 -1.93 -10.70 17.42
N ASN A 121 -0.86 -10.01 16.98
CA ASN A 121 0.27 -10.56 16.24
C ASN A 121 -0.11 -11.16 14.88
N GLU A 122 -1.32 -10.91 14.42
CA GLU A 122 -1.72 -11.30 13.07
C GLU A 122 -0.94 -10.48 12.06
N GLN A 123 -0.37 -11.15 11.06
CA GLN A 123 0.37 -10.45 10.03
C GLN A 123 0.09 -11.04 8.65
N LYS A 124 0.21 -10.20 7.63
CA LYS A 124 0.08 -10.59 6.25
C LYS A 124 1.19 -9.94 5.42
N THR A 125 1.77 -10.72 4.53
CA THR A 125 2.80 -10.26 3.61
C THR A 125 2.20 -10.15 2.21
N ILE A 126 2.35 -8.97 1.61
CA ILE A 126 1.89 -8.70 0.26
C ILE A 126 3.08 -8.84 -0.67
N ASN A 127 2.95 -9.70 -1.68
CA ASN A 127 3.97 -9.91 -2.72
C ASN A 127 3.51 -9.27 -4.02
N ILE A 128 4.41 -8.52 -4.66
CA ILE A 128 4.13 -7.85 -5.93
C ILE A 128 5.14 -8.34 -6.96
N ASN A 129 4.68 -8.66 -8.17
CA ASN A 129 5.58 -9.06 -9.25
C ASN A 129 6.02 -7.84 -10.08
N ARG A 130 6.90 -8.08 -11.06
CA ARG A 130 7.42 -6.99 -11.90
C ARG A 130 6.35 -6.31 -12.73
N TYR A 131 5.24 -6.96 -12.98
CA TYR A 131 4.12 -6.41 -13.75
C TYR A 131 3.20 -5.54 -12.91
N GLY A 132 3.51 -5.36 -11.63
CA GLY A 132 2.71 -4.54 -10.72
C GLY A 132 1.47 -5.26 -10.20
N VAL A 133 1.44 -6.58 -10.29
CA VAL A 133 0.30 -7.38 -9.84
C VAL A 133 0.61 -8.01 -8.49
N ILE A 134 -0.34 -7.92 -7.57
CA ILE A 134 -0.25 -8.62 -6.30
C ILE A 134 -0.48 -10.09 -6.55
N THR A 135 0.56 -10.90 -6.32
CA THR A 135 0.50 -12.34 -6.60
C THR A 135 0.10 -13.15 -5.39
N GLN A 136 0.31 -12.62 -4.19
CA GLN A 136 0.08 -13.38 -2.98
C GLN A 136 -0.10 -12.45 -1.79
N VAL A 137 -1.04 -12.80 -0.92
CA VAL A 137 -1.22 -12.15 0.38
C VAL A 137 -1.26 -13.27 1.42
N ASN A 138 -0.17 -13.42 2.18
CA ASN A 138 -0.01 -14.52 3.14
C ASN A 138 -0.20 -14.05 4.56
#